data_7c24e6bba7c685d7aba5f2243ffa83e8
#
_entry.id   7c24e6bba7c685d7aba5f2243ffa83e8
#
_cell.length_a   1.000
_cell.length_b   1.000
_cell.length_c   1.000
_cell.angle_alpha   90.00
_cell.angle_beta   90.00
_cell.angle_gamma   90.00
#
_symmetry.space_group_name_H-M   'P 1'
#
loop_
_entity.id
_entity.type
_entity.pdbx_description
1 polymer ?
#
loop_
_entity_poly.entity_id
_entity_poly.type
_entity_poly.pdbx_seq_one_letter_code
_entity_poly.pdbx_strand_id
1 'polypeptide(L)'
;MKNRIIYFLPIIVTVFICLFFFFSLSNDTSKLSSPIIGKEVPEFSLVSLFGNKENFNSSVLYSKTPKIVNIFASWCVPCRAEHDVLMLLSKLEGVEIYGINYKDDPIKAKNFINELGNPYTNVGID
;
A
#
# COMPACT_ATOMS: atom_id res chain seq x y z
N MET A 1 -19.33 22.57 -50.90
CA MET A 1 -18.66 22.90 -49.61
C MET A 1 -19.01 21.94 -48.48
N LYS A 2 -20.16 21.32 -48.47
CA LYS A 2 -20.63 20.41 -47.40
C LYS A 2 -19.76 19.15 -47.22
N ASN A 3 -19.17 18.58 -48.27
CA ASN A 3 -18.44 17.31 -48.20
C ASN A 3 -16.98 17.46 -47.68
N ARG A 4 -16.40 18.66 -47.68
CA ARG A 4 -15.06 18.87 -47.15
C ARG A 4 -14.99 18.88 -45.63
N ILE A 5 -16.06 19.31 -44.97
CA ILE A 5 -16.16 19.36 -43.51
C ILE A 5 -16.12 17.94 -42.90
N ILE A 6 -16.68 16.93 -43.60
CA ILE A 6 -16.71 15.54 -43.13
C ILE A 6 -15.28 14.97 -42.99
N TYR A 7 -14.35 15.35 -43.86
CA TYR A 7 -12.94 14.90 -43.78
C TYR A 7 -12.15 15.54 -42.66
N PHE A 8 -12.55 16.74 -42.19
CA PHE A 8 -11.90 17.42 -41.07
C PHE A 8 -12.48 16.98 -39.71
N LEU A 9 -13.69 16.39 -39.69
CA LEU A 9 -14.33 15.95 -38.47
C LEU A 9 -13.47 14.97 -37.63
N PRO A 10 -12.87 13.89 -38.19
CA PRO A 10 -12.03 12.97 -37.42
C PRO A 10 -10.77 13.68 -36.86
N ILE A 11 -10.19 14.61 -37.59
CA ILE A 11 -9.03 15.37 -37.13
C ILE A 11 -9.40 16.24 -35.93
N ILE A 12 -10.52 16.95 -36.00
CA ILE A 12 -11.01 17.80 -34.90
C ILE A 12 -11.30 16.94 -33.66
N VAL A 13 -11.95 15.79 -33.82
CA VAL A 13 -12.23 14.87 -32.72
C VAL A 13 -10.95 14.36 -32.07
N THR A 14 -9.95 13.96 -32.88
CA THR A 14 -8.67 13.49 -32.37
C THR A 14 -7.94 14.57 -31.58
N VAL A 15 -7.88 15.79 -32.11
CA VAL A 15 -7.26 16.95 -31.43
C VAL A 15 -7.97 17.23 -30.09
N PHE A 16 -9.31 17.17 -30.08
CA PHE A 16 -10.09 17.39 -28.86
C PHE A 16 -9.81 16.31 -27.81
N ILE A 17 -9.74 15.04 -28.22
CA ILE A 17 -9.39 13.93 -27.33
C ILE A 17 -7.96 14.10 -26.78
N CYS A 18 -6.99 14.43 -27.63
CA CYS A 18 -5.62 14.67 -27.18
C CYS A 18 -5.51 15.82 -26.18
N LEU A 19 -6.19 16.92 -26.43
CA LEU A 19 -6.25 18.05 -25.49
C LEU A 19 -6.93 17.67 -24.17
N PHE A 20 -8.03 16.93 -24.22
CA PHE A 20 -8.71 16.44 -23.03
C PHE A 20 -7.81 15.58 -22.16
N PHE A 21 -7.10 14.60 -22.76
CA PHE A 21 -6.14 13.78 -22.02
C PHE A 21 -4.95 14.58 -21.52
N PHE A 22 -4.42 15.52 -22.31
CA PHE A 22 -3.33 16.39 -21.88
C PHE A 22 -3.70 17.18 -20.63
N PHE A 23 -4.87 17.81 -20.60
CA PHE A 23 -5.37 18.53 -19.41
C PHE A 23 -5.70 17.58 -18.25
N SER A 24 -6.21 16.39 -18.54
CA SER A 24 -6.51 15.39 -17.50
C SER A 24 -5.25 14.85 -16.82
N LEU A 25 -4.18 14.59 -17.59
CA LEU A 25 -2.90 14.14 -17.04
C LEU A 25 -2.14 15.25 -16.30
N SER A 26 -2.40 16.51 -16.65
CA SER A 26 -1.78 17.67 -15.99
C SER A 26 -2.37 17.94 -14.60
N ASN A 27 -3.51 17.36 -14.27
CA ASN A 27 -4.06 17.45 -12.93
C ASN A 27 -3.29 16.53 -11.99
N ASP A 28 -2.65 17.13 -11.01
CA ASP A 28 -1.91 16.42 -9.96
C ASP A 28 -2.89 15.61 -9.08
N THR A 29 -3.04 14.32 -9.41
CA THR A 29 -3.85 13.37 -8.66
C THR A 29 -3.16 12.87 -7.38
N SER A 30 -1.93 13.31 -7.11
CA SER A 30 -1.17 12.89 -5.92
C SER A 30 -1.73 13.49 -4.61
N LYS A 31 -2.61 14.49 -4.70
CA LYS A 31 -3.28 15.10 -3.56
C LYS A 31 -4.60 14.42 -3.18
N LEU A 32 -4.65 13.09 -3.26
CA LEU A 32 -5.72 12.36 -2.61
C LEU A 32 -5.55 12.50 -1.09
N SER A 33 -6.25 13.48 -0.53
CA SER A 33 -6.40 13.60 0.93
C SER A 33 -7.07 12.32 1.41
N SER A 34 -6.28 11.43 2.03
CA SER A 34 -6.84 10.22 2.62
C SER A 34 -7.85 10.62 3.70
N PRO A 35 -9.10 10.14 3.66
CA PRO A 35 -10.12 10.46 4.65
C PRO A 35 -9.78 9.88 6.05
N ILE A 36 -8.70 9.13 6.16
CA ILE A 36 -8.24 8.46 7.39
C ILE A 36 -7.20 9.30 8.13
N ILE A 37 -6.57 10.29 7.48
CA ILE A 37 -5.58 11.15 8.13
C ILE A 37 -6.21 11.87 9.34
N GLY A 38 -5.57 11.74 10.50
CA GLY A 38 -6.01 12.36 11.75
C GLY A 38 -7.17 11.63 12.45
N LYS A 39 -7.60 10.47 11.97
CA LYS A 39 -8.55 9.62 12.68
C LYS A 39 -7.82 8.61 13.58
N GLU A 40 -8.48 8.26 14.65
CA GLU A 40 -8.00 7.19 15.53
C GLU A 40 -8.03 5.84 14.79
N VAL A 41 -7.04 4.99 15.10
CA VAL A 41 -6.99 3.63 14.58
C VAL A 41 -8.15 2.84 15.18
N PRO A 42 -8.97 2.13 14.38
CA PRO A 42 -10.04 1.30 14.91
C PRO A 42 -9.47 0.18 15.80
N GLU A 43 -10.26 -0.25 16.78
CA GLU A 43 -9.89 -1.39 17.61
C GLU A 43 -9.86 -2.68 16.79
N PHE A 44 -8.76 -3.41 16.88
CA PHE A 44 -8.61 -4.72 16.27
C PHE A 44 -7.74 -5.63 17.13
N SER A 45 -7.89 -6.93 16.95
CA SER A 45 -7.04 -7.95 17.55
C SER A 45 -6.82 -9.06 16.52
N LEU A 46 -5.58 -9.21 16.07
CA LEU A 46 -5.17 -10.21 15.08
C LEU A 46 -4.30 -11.27 15.74
N VAL A 47 -4.50 -12.53 15.35
CA VAL A 47 -3.66 -13.63 15.83
C VAL A 47 -2.24 -13.47 15.29
N SER A 48 -1.23 -13.67 16.15
CA SER A 48 0.16 -13.59 15.72
C SER A 48 0.54 -14.69 14.73
N LEU A 49 1.15 -14.32 13.61
CA LEU A 49 1.62 -15.25 12.58
C LEU A 49 2.63 -16.27 13.14
N PHE A 50 3.45 -15.88 14.11
CA PHE A 50 4.53 -16.73 14.64
C PHE A 50 4.13 -17.55 15.87
N GLY A 51 2.93 -17.34 16.41
CA GLY A 51 2.37 -18.13 17.50
C GLY A 51 3.08 -18.02 18.87
N ASN A 52 4.28 -17.46 18.90
CA ASN A 52 5.11 -17.27 20.09
C ASN A 52 5.12 -15.82 20.60
N LYS A 53 4.36 -14.96 19.98
CA LYS A 53 4.15 -13.57 20.35
C LYS A 53 2.70 -13.34 20.74
N GLU A 54 2.46 -12.31 21.53
CA GLU A 54 1.11 -11.84 21.83
C GLU A 54 0.38 -11.44 20.53
N ASN A 55 -0.95 -11.54 20.58
CA ASN A 55 -1.80 -11.08 19.49
C ASN A 55 -1.48 -9.62 19.13
N PHE A 56 -1.52 -9.29 17.86
CA PHE A 56 -1.32 -7.92 17.42
C PHE A 56 -2.61 -7.12 17.61
N ASN A 57 -2.62 -6.31 18.65
CA ASN A 57 -3.75 -5.46 19.01
C ASN A 57 -3.50 -4.01 18.63
N SER A 58 -4.56 -3.26 18.33
CA SER A 58 -4.48 -1.83 18.07
C SER A 58 -3.82 -1.02 19.19
N SER A 59 -3.90 -1.51 20.45
CA SER A 59 -3.30 -0.84 21.62
C SER A 59 -1.79 -0.59 21.49
N VAL A 60 -1.04 -1.46 20.81
CA VAL A 60 0.40 -1.28 20.61
C VAL A 60 0.74 -0.08 19.72
N LEU A 61 -0.23 0.38 18.93
CA LEU A 61 -0.05 1.53 18.02
C LEU A 61 -0.17 2.88 18.73
N TYR A 62 -0.75 2.92 19.94
CA TYR A 62 -0.96 4.14 20.73
C TYR A 62 0.24 4.54 21.60
N SER A 63 1.45 4.34 21.09
CA SER A 63 2.66 4.78 21.82
C SER A 63 3.15 6.14 21.31
N LYS A 64 4.07 6.76 22.07
CA LYS A 64 4.67 8.06 21.70
C LYS A 64 5.63 7.97 20.52
N THR A 65 6.10 6.79 20.15
CA THR A 65 6.99 6.57 19.01
C THR A 65 6.17 6.33 17.75
N PRO A 66 6.55 6.93 16.61
CA PRO A 66 5.88 6.64 15.34
C PRO A 66 6.05 5.16 14.95
N LYS A 67 4.97 4.57 14.47
CA LYS A 67 4.94 3.17 14.04
C LYS A 67 4.50 3.08 12.59
N ILE A 68 5.08 2.14 11.88
CA ILE A 68 4.71 1.81 10.50
C ILE A 68 3.87 0.54 10.55
N VAL A 69 2.67 0.59 9.97
CA VAL A 69 1.85 -0.60 9.74
C VAL A 69 1.87 -0.90 8.25
N ASN A 70 2.42 -2.05 7.89
CA ASN A 70 2.48 -2.54 6.52
C ASN A 70 1.51 -3.69 6.30
N ILE A 71 0.70 -3.61 5.25
CA ILE A 71 -0.20 -4.70 4.84
C ILE A 71 0.47 -5.44 3.70
N PHE A 72 0.64 -6.77 3.85
CA PHE A 72 1.32 -7.59 2.86
C PHE A 72 0.65 -8.95 2.66
N ALA A 73 0.98 -9.62 1.57
CA ALA A 73 0.62 -11.00 1.32
C ALA A 73 1.73 -11.69 0.48
N SER A 74 1.85 -13.02 0.61
CA SER A 74 2.84 -13.80 -0.14
C SER A 74 2.63 -13.76 -1.66
N TRP A 75 1.39 -13.57 -2.10
CA TRP A 75 0.98 -13.46 -3.50
C TRP A 75 1.11 -12.03 -4.08
N CYS A 76 1.44 -11.05 -3.25
CA CYS A 76 1.49 -9.64 -3.63
C CYS A 76 2.87 -9.30 -4.25
N VAL A 77 2.93 -9.16 -5.56
CA VAL A 77 4.18 -8.84 -6.28
C VAL A 77 4.78 -7.48 -5.88
N PRO A 78 4.01 -6.37 -5.81
CA PRO A 78 4.56 -5.10 -5.35
C PRO A 78 5.06 -5.15 -3.89
N CYS A 79 4.42 -5.94 -3.01
CA CYS A 79 4.88 -6.10 -1.62
C CYS A 79 6.28 -6.74 -1.56
N ARG A 80 6.60 -7.64 -2.48
CA ARG A 80 7.94 -8.23 -2.60
C ARG A 80 8.97 -7.18 -3.04
N ALA A 81 8.61 -6.28 -3.94
CA ALA A 81 9.51 -5.24 -4.43
C ALA A 81 9.82 -4.17 -3.36
N GLU A 82 8.87 -3.83 -2.50
CA GLU A 82 9.06 -2.85 -1.42
C GLU A 82 9.71 -3.44 -0.16
N HIS A 83 9.81 -4.77 -0.06
CA HIS A 83 10.28 -5.46 1.14
C HIS A 83 11.70 -5.06 1.56
N ASP A 84 12.61 -4.87 0.60
CA ASP A 84 13.99 -4.43 0.85
C ASP A 84 14.04 -3.06 1.53
N VAL A 85 13.11 -2.16 1.17
CA VAL A 85 12.99 -0.83 1.80
C VAL A 85 12.54 -0.99 3.25
N LEU A 86 11.59 -1.88 3.54
CA LEU A 86 11.15 -2.17 4.91
C LEU A 86 12.29 -2.76 5.74
N MET A 87 13.11 -3.65 5.14
CA MET A 87 14.30 -4.20 5.79
C MET A 87 15.34 -3.12 6.13
N LEU A 88 15.48 -2.09 5.30
CA LEU A 88 16.35 -0.95 5.61
C LEU A 88 15.76 -0.08 6.72
N LEU A 89 14.47 0.21 6.66
CA LEU A 89 13.78 1.02 7.66
C LEU A 89 13.78 0.36 9.05
N SER A 90 13.65 -0.97 9.12
CA SER A 90 13.66 -1.70 10.39
C SER A 90 14.99 -1.63 11.16
N LYS A 91 16.08 -1.22 10.49
CA LYS A 91 17.40 -1.03 11.10
C LYS A 91 17.61 0.36 11.70
N LEU A 92 16.67 1.29 11.45
CA LEU A 92 16.74 2.64 11.99
C LEU A 92 16.30 2.65 13.46
N GLU A 93 17.03 3.36 14.30
CA GLU A 93 16.66 3.53 15.70
C GLU A 93 15.32 4.26 15.84
N GLY A 94 14.46 3.75 16.72
CA GLY A 94 13.14 4.33 17.00
C GLY A 94 12.06 4.03 15.95
N VAL A 95 12.34 3.21 14.95
CA VAL A 95 11.34 2.76 13.97
C VAL A 95 10.86 1.35 14.33
N GLU A 96 9.56 1.22 14.56
CA GLU A 96 8.91 -0.08 14.75
C GLU A 96 7.95 -0.35 13.58
N ILE A 97 8.10 -1.52 12.96
CA ILE A 97 7.26 -1.92 11.84
C ILE A 97 6.40 -3.12 12.25
N TYR A 98 5.10 -2.98 12.04
CA TYR A 98 4.11 -4.03 12.29
C TYR A 98 3.54 -4.51 10.95
N GLY A 99 3.41 -5.82 10.79
CA GLY A 99 2.85 -6.43 9.59
C GLY A 99 1.40 -6.87 9.80
N ILE A 100 0.55 -6.68 8.79
CA ILE A 100 -0.75 -7.33 8.70
C ILE A 100 -0.72 -8.21 7.46
N ASN A 101 -0.80 -9.53 7.67
CA ASN A 101 -0.89 -10.48 6.57
C ASN A 101 -2.35 -10.61 6.15
N TYR A 102 -2.66 -10.12 4.94
CA TYR A 102 -4.02 -9.94 4.46
C TYR A 102 -4.43 -11.06 3.51
N LYS A 103 -5.50 -11.80 3.87
CA LYS A 103 -6.11 -12.88 3.05
C LYS A 103 -5.06 -13.80 2.41
N ASP A 104 -4.21 -14.38 3.22
CA ASP A 104 -3.09 -15.20 2.78
C ASP A 104 -3.02 -16.51 3.57
N ASP A 105 -2.31 -17.50 3.04
CA ASP A 105 -1.99 -18.72 3.73
C ASP A 105 -0.87 -18.46 4.76
N PRO A 106 -1.07 -18.79 6.06
CA PRO A 106 -0.06 -18.54 7.08
C PRO A 106 1.30 -19.20 6.82
N ILE A 107 1.29 -20.36 6.15
CA ILE A 107 2.55 -21.08 5.81
C ILE A 107 3.28 -20.31 4.71
N LYS A 108 2.56 -19.84 3.70
CA LYS A 108 3.15 -19.04 2.61
C LYS A 108 3.65 -17.69 3.11
N ALA A 109 2.90 -17.05 4.02
CA ALA A 109 3.32 -15.81 4.65
C ALA A 109 4.61 -15.99 5.48
N LYS A 110 4.73 -17.09 6.25
CA LYS A 110 5.98 -17.43 6.95
C LYS A 110 7.14 -17.66 5.99
N ASN A 111 6.92 -18.40 4.91
CA ASN A 111 7.94 -18.66 3.91
C ASN A 111 8.42 -17.36 3.24
N PHE A 112 7.50 -16.45 2.92
CA PHE A 112 7.82 -15.13 2.37
C PHE A 112 8.76 -14.35 3.30
N ILE A 113 8.44 -14.29 4.60
CA ILE A 113 9.27 -13.58 5.58
C ILE A 113 10.61 -14.29 5.81
N ASN A 114 10.64 -15.64 5.80
CA ASN A 114 11.88 -16.40 5.97
C ASN A 114 12.82 -16.25 4.77
N GLU A 115 12.27 -16.12 3.56
CA GLU A 115 13.03 -15.94 2.31
C GLU A 115 13.63 -14.53 2.21
N LEU A 116 12.84 -13.49 2.52
CA LEU A 116 13.23 -12.10 2.31
C LEU A 116 13.78 -11.39 3.56
N GLY A 117 13.70 -12.04 4.72
CA GLY A 117 14.01 -11.44 6.00
C GLY A 117 12.75 -10.90 6.73
N ASN A 118 12.91 -10.65 8.03
CA ASN A 118 11.79 -10.18 8.87
C ASN A 118 12.02 -8.73 9.33
N PRO A 119 11.35 -7.72 8.72
CA PRO A 119 11.44 -6.33 9.16
C PRO A 119 10.46 -6.01 10.30
N TYR A 120 9.55 -6.94 10.65
CA TYR A 120 8.41 -6.68 11.53
C TYR A 120 8.69 -6.98 12.99
N THR A 121 8.27 -6.08 13.87
CA THR A 121 8.21 -6.31 15.32
C THR A 121 7.19 -7.37 15.68
N ASN A 122 6.01 -7.32 15.07
CA ASN A 122 4.98 -8.36 15.16
C ASN A 122 4.18 -8.42 13.84
N VAL A 123 3.59 -9.58 13.56
CA VAL A 123 2.75 -9.79 12.37
C VAL A 123 1.44 -10.41 12.80
N GLY A 124 0.34 -9.76 12.48
CA GLY A 124 -1.02 -10.28 12.65
C GLY A 124 -1.55 -10.91 11.36
N ILE A 125 -2.40 -11.92 11.51
CA ILE A 125 -3.13 -12.59 10.43
C ILE A 125 -4.56 -12.04 10.42
N ASP A 126 -5.03 -11.60 9.24
CA ASP A 126 -6.42 -11.21 8.98
C ASP A 126 -7.23 -12.39 8.46
#